data_8e43affd8827d5905684744f4da870ab
#
_entry.id   8e43affd8827d5905684744f4da870ab
#
_cell.length_a   1.000
_cell.length_b   1.000
_cell.length_c   1.000
_cell.angle_alpha   90.00
_cell.angle_beta   90.00
_cell.angle_gamma   90.00
#
_symmetry.space_group_name_H-M   'P 1'
#
loop_
_entity.id
_entity.type
_entity.pdbx_description
1 polymer ?
#
loop_
_entity_poly.entity_id
_entity_poly.type
_entity_poly.pdbx_seq_one_letter_code
_entity_poly.pdbx_strand_id
1 'polypeptide(L)'
;VVRAGGVTIAEDWGSDEADRDGEVTLNIPEKHFFPWSPDSPFLYDLTVGTTQGDEDGFDTVHSYFALRKWSCEPDAKGILRFCLNGKPILLNGLLDQGYWPEGLYTPPSDAAVVHELEQVKELGFNLLRKHAKIEPQRWYYHCDKLGLIVWQDMVNGGGKMNQWYVTYLTNALLPLLRHTPDAKPLWGLLGRETEASRESYQTELKATVEALRCHPCIGCWVPFNEGWGQFDARAATAALRALDDTRLIDEASGWYDQGGGDVDSRHNYFYPLRIRPGGRTVALSEYGGIAWPMPGH
;
A
#
# COMPACT_ATOMS: atom_id res chain seq x y z
N VAL A 1 0.57 20.59 -18.38
CA VAL A 1 1.12 19.89 -19.58
C VAL A 1 1.49 18.47 -19.18
N VAL A 2 1.03 17.49 -19.97
CA VAL A 2 1.39 16.06 -19.80
C VAL A 2 2.25 15.63 -20.99
N ARG A 3 3.32 14.89 -20.70
CA ARG A 3 4.18 14.29 -21.73
C ARG A 3 4.30 12.78 -21.57
N ALA A 4 4.39 12.09 -22.69
CA ALA A 4 4.69 10.68 -22.77
C ALA A 4 5.98 10.49 -23.60
N GLY A 5 7.06 10.01 -22.98
CA GLY A 5 8.34 9.85 -23.65
C GLY A 5 8.87 11.14 -24.28
N GLY A 6 8.71 12.28 -23.61
CA GLY A 6 9.12 13.61 -24.09
C GLY A 6 8.15 14.30 -25.08
N VAL A 7 7.12 13.60 -25.55
CA VAL A 7 6.12 14.17 -26.47
C VAL A 7 4.93 14.72 -25.68
N THR A 8 4.56 15.98 -25.88
CA THR A 8 3.33 16.57 -25.31
C THR A 8 2.11 15.87 -25.86
N ILE A 9 1.27 15.31 -24.98
CA ILE A 9 0.07 14.54 -25.33
C ILE A 9 -1.22 15.18 -24.86
N ALA A 10 -1.16 16.00 -23.82
CA ALA A 10 -2.27 16.80 -23.32
C ALA A 10 -1.74 18.07 -22.67
N GLU A 11 -2.46 19.14 -22.85
CA GLU A 11 -2.21 20.42 -22.16
C GLU A 11 -3.54 21.13 -21.94
N ASP A 12 -3.60 21.86 -20.88
CA ASP A 12 -4.69 22.78 -20.59
C ASP A 12 -4.10 24.04 -19.95
N TRP A 13 -4.65 25.16 -20.34
CA TRP A 13 -4.32 26.48 -19.81
C TRP A 13 -5.56 26.97 -19.07
N GLY A 14 -5.54 26.79 -17.73
CA GLY A 14 -6.63 27.29 -16.90
C GLY A 14 -6.90 28.77 -17.24
N SER A 15 -8.16 29.10 -17.51
CA SER A 15 -8.60 30.51 -17.59
C SER A 15 -8.83 31.02 -16.18
N ASP A 16 -8.86 32.35 -15.98
CA ASP A 16 -9.22 33.02 -14.70
C ASP A 16 -10.62 32.64 -14.17
N GLU A 17 -11.40 31.92 -14.96
CA GLU A 17 -12.68 31.30 -14.62
C GLU A 17 -12.52 29.82 -14.24
N ALA A 18 -11.26 29.33 -14.13
CA ALA A 18 -11.01 27.97 -13.64
C ALA A 18 -11.77 27.75 -12.34
N ASP A 19 -12.47 26.64 -12.30
CA ASP A 19 -13.27 26.16 -11.17
C ASP A 19 -12.65 26.60 -9.84
N ARG A 20 -13.43 27.18 -8.97
CA ARG A 20 -12.97 27.78 -7.69
C ARG A 20 -12.16 26.82 -6.82
N ASP A 21 -12.11 25.55 -7.18
CA ASP A 21 -11.39 24.48 -6.49
C ASP A 21 -10.03 24.11 -7.15
N GLY A 22 -9.65 24.77 -8.25
CA GLY A 22 -8.34 24.56 -8.90
C GLY A 22 -8.16 23.19 -9.54
N GLU A 23 -9.23 22.48 -9.89
CA GLU A 23 -9.16 21.20 -10.57
C GLU A 23 -9.03 21.39 -12.10
N VAL A 24 -8.12 20.64 -12.71
CA VAL A 24 -7.92 20.59 -14.17
C VAL A 24 -8.09 19.17 -14.65
N THR A 25 -8.96 18.97 -15.64
CA THR A 25 -9.18 17.67 -16.28
C THR A 25 -8.43 17.58 -17.60
N LEU A 26 -7.49 16.63 -17.69
CA LEU A 26 -6.73 16.36 -18.89
C LEU A 26 -7.14 15.02 -19.51
N ASN A 27 -7.47 15.02 -20.79
CA ASN A 27 -7.82 13.81 -21.53
C ASN A 27 -6.57 13.20 -22.16
N ILE A 28 -6.24 11.98 -21.80
CA ILE A 28 -5.14 11.22 -22.41
C ILE A 28 -5.68 10.51 -23.67
N PRO A 29 -5.16 10.80 -24.87
CA PRO A 29 -5.60 10.11 -26.09
C PRO A 29 -5.30 8.61 -26.02
N GLU A 30 -6.21 7.78 -26.55
CA GLU A 30 -6.12 6.31 -26.52
C GLU A 30 -4.77 5.78 -27.05
N LYS A 31 -4.26 6.37 -28.13
CA LYS A 31 -2.95 6.01 -28.71
C LYS A 31 -1.75 6.25 -27.77
N HIS A 32 -1.95 7.00 -26.69
CA HIS A 32 -0.96 7.31 -25.67
C HIS A 32 -1.34 6.69 -24.30
N PHE A 33 -2.25 5.73 -24.28
CA PHE A 33 -2.63 5.00 -23.08
C PHE A 33 -1.63 3.87 -22.81
N PHE A 34 -0.67 4.12 -21.92
CA PHE A 34 0.37 3.18 -21.50
C PHE A 34 0.17 2.82 -20.01
N PRO A 35 -0.56 1.72 -19.72
CA PRO A 35 -0.84 1.36 -18.33
C PRO A 35 0.43 0.88 -17.63
N TRP A 36 0.62 1.36 -16.40
CA TRP A 36 1.73 0.97 -15.54
C TRP A 36 1.58 -0.50 -15.08
N SER A 37 2.67 -1.24 -15.11
CA SER A 37 2.79 -2.59 -14.55
C SER A 37 4.24 -2.86 -14.14
N PRO A 38 4.53 -3.93 -13.36
CA PRO A 38 5.90 -4.33 -13.03
C PRO A 38 6.82 -4.54 -14.23
N ASP A 39 6.26 -5.04 -15.33
CA ASP A 39 7.02 -5.32 -16.56
C ASP A 39 7.10 -4.10 -17.50
N SER A 40 6.24 -3.11 -17.28
CA SER A 40 6.18 -1.87 -18.08
C SER A 40 5.81 -0.70 -17.16
N PRO A 41 6.75 -0.22 -16.33
CA PRO A 41 6.47 0.83 -15.33
C PRO A 41 6.46 2.23 -15.98
N PHE A 42 5.51 2.45 -16.88
CA PHE A 42 5.43 3.70 -17.61
C PHE A 42 4.92 4.84 -16.73
N LEU A 43 5.70 5.93 -16.67
CA LEU A 43 5.35 7.16 -15.98
C LEU A 43 5.17 8.29 -17.00
N TYR A 44 4.07 9.03 -16.83
CA TYR A 44 3.84 10.26 -17.60
C TYR A 44 4.49 11.43 -16.86
N ASP A 45 5.18 12.29 -17.58
CA ASP A 45 5.68 13.55 -17.03
C ASP A 45 4.53 14.54 -16.92
N LEU A 46 4.40 15.16 -15.75
CA LEU A 46 3.43 16.22 -15.47
C LEU A 46 4.18 17.51 -15.15
N THR A 47 3.86 18.57 -15.87
CA THR A 47 4.35 19.92 -15.55
C THR A 47 3.15 20.80 -15.22
N VAL A 48 3.17 21.38 -14.03
CA VAL A 48 2.18 22.36 -13.57
C VAL A 48 2.89 23.70 -13.44
N GLY A 49 2.36 24.71 -14.06
CA GLY A 49 2.85 26.08 -13.98
C GLY A 49 1.76 27.03 -13.54
N THR A 50 2.11 28.05 -12.75
CA THR A 50 1.23 29.13 -12.37
C THR A 50 1.82 30.47 -12.81
N THR A 51 0.97 31.38 -13.25
CA THR A 51 1.34 32.78 -13.48
C THR A 51 0.82 33.62 -12.32
N GLN A 52 1.65 34.46 -11.77
CA GLN A 52 1.23 35.40 -10.73
C GLN A 52 1.25 36.82 -11.30
N GLY A 53 0.07 37.33 -11.72
CA GLY A 53 -0.11 38.69 -12.18
C GLY A 53 0.60 39.01 -13.52
N ASP A 54 0.80 40.31 -13.78
CA ASP A 54 1.39 40.88 -14.99
C ASP A 54 2.93 40.77 -15.06
N GLU A 55 3.57 40.10 -14.13
CA GLU A 55 5.04 39.90 -14.14
C GLU A 55 5.43 38.59 -14.81
N ASP A 56 6.49 38.66 -15.61
CA ASP A 56 7.05 37.54 -16.47
C ASP A 56 7.61 36.34 -15.67
N GLY A 57 6.98 35.94 -14.57
CA GLY A 57 7.41 34.82 -13.73
C GLY A 57 6.43 33.66 -13.72
N PHE A 58 6.82 32.54 -14.36
CA PHE A 58 6.16 31.25 -14.17
C PHE A 58 6.80 30.52 -12.99
N ASP A 59 6.00 30.18 -11.97
CA ASP A 59 6.41 29.14 -11.04
C ASP A 59 6.02 27.79 -11.61
N THR A 60 6.98 26.87 -11.71
CA THR A 60 6.80 25.60 -12.40
C THR A 60 7.19 24.43 -11.52
N VAL A 61 6.28 23.46 -11.37
CA VAL A 61 6.52 22.19 -10.69
C VAL A 61 6.53 21.06 -11.69
N HIS A 62 7.54 20.23 -11.62
CA HIS A 62 7.64 18.97 -12.37
C HIS A 62 7.27 17.80 -11.47
N SER A 63 6.38 16.96 -11.95
CA SER A 63 5.88 15.77 -11.27
C SER A 63 5.65 14.65 -12.27
N TYR A 64 5.04 13.58 -11.84
CA TYR A 64 4.66 12.46 -12.69
C TYR A 64 3.37 11.80 -12.19
N PHE A 65 2.79 10.97 -13.02
CA PHE A 65 1.71 10.05 -12.66
C PHE A 65 1.75 8.80 -13.53
N ALA A 66 0.93 7.81 -13.19
CA ALA A 66 0.72 6.65 -14.04
C ALA A 66 -0.75 6.25 -14.07
N LEU A 67 -1.13 5.54 -15.12
CA LEU A 67 -2.46 4.98 -15.31
C LEU A 67 -2.42 3.50 -14.95
N ARG A 68 -3.26 3.06 -14.04
CA ARG A 68 -3.39 1.64 -13.67
C ARG A 68 -4.74 1.38 -13.01
N LYS A 69 -5.18 0.12 -13.04
CA LYS A 69 -6.41 -0.32 -12.36
C LYS A 69 -6.15 -1.62 -11.62
N TRP A 70 -6.44 -1.63 -10.33
CA TRP A 70 -6.48 -2.83 -9.51
C TRP A 70 -7.91 -3.37 -9.44
N SER A 71 -8.05 -4.70 -9.44
CA SER A 71 -9.34 -5.38 -9.24
C SER A 71 -9.13 -6.79 -8.70
N CYS A 72 -10.21 -7.38 -8.20
CA CYS A 72 -10.31 -8.80 -7.89
C CYS A 72 -11.38 -9.41 -8.78
N GLU A 73 -11.00 -10.27 -9.71
CA GLU A 73 -11.89 -10.82 -10.74
C GLU A 73 -11.86 -12.34 -10.76
N PRO A 74 -12.99 -13.02 -11.04
CA PRO A 74 -13.03 -14.46 -11.11
C PRO A 74 -12.30 -14.98 -12.36
N ASP A 75 -11.49 -16.00 -12.19
CA ASP A 75 -10.93 -16.79 -13.31
C ASP A 75 -11.99 -17.71 -13.94
N ALA A 76 -11.61 -18.46 -14.95
CA ALA A 76 -12.51 -19.41 -15.66
C ALA A 76 -13.11 -20.49 -14.73
N LYS A 77 -12.58 -20.67 -13.53
CA LYS A 77 -13.09 -21.59 -12.51
C LYS A 77 -13.89 -20.90 -11.42
N GLY A 78 -14.15 -19.59 -11.57
CA GLY A 78 -14.84 -18.76 -10.57
C GLY A 78 -13.99 -18.41 -9.34
N ILE A 79 -12.67 -18.63 -9.39
CA ILE A 79 -11.76 -18.30 -8.29
C ILE A 79 -11.30 -16.85 -8.47
N LEU A 80 -11.51 -16.02 -7.43
CA LEU A 80 -11.07 -14.63 -7.44
C LEU A 80 -9.54 -14.53 -7.49
N ARG A 81 -9.05 -13.70 -8.41
CA ARG A 81 -7.64 -13.41 -8.65
C ARG A 81 -7.37 -11.92 -8.51
N PHE A 82 -6.17 -11.59 -8.04
CA PHE A 82 -5.66 -10.23 -8.19
C PHE A 82 -5.48 -9.92 -9.66
N CYS A 83 -6.00 -8.79 -10.09
CA CYS A 83 -5.87 -8.31 -11.47
C CYS A 83 -5.27 -6.91 -11.49
N LEU A 84 -4.32 -6.70 -12.39
CA LEU A 84 -3.77 -5.40 -12.71
C LEU A 84 -4.10 -5.09 -14.18
N ASN A 85 -4.76 -3.97 -14.42
CA ASN A 85 -5.21 -3.57 -15.77
C ASN A 85 -6.07 -4.65 -16.46
N GLY A 86 -6.95 -5.32 -15.69
CA GLY A 86 -7.84 -6.38 -16.17
C GLY A 86 -7.16 -7.72 -16.47
N LYS A 87 -5.88 -7.89 -16.11
CA LYS A 87 -5.14 -9.14 -16.30
C LYS A 87 -4.77 -9.75 -14.95
N PRO A 88 -4.99 -11.06 -14.75
CA PRO A 88 -4.51 -11.74 -13.55
C PRO A 88 -3.01 -11.58 -13.36
N ILE A 89 -2.60 -11.27 -12.13
CA ILE A 89 -1.20 -11.11 -11.75
C ILE A 89 -0.87 -12.00 -10.54
N LEU A 90 0.27 -12.69 -10.61
CA LEU A 90 0.84 -13.35 -9.44
C LEU A 90 1.66 -12.33 -8.66
N LEU A 91 1.28 -12.13 -7.41
CA LEU A 91 2.03 -11.30 -6.47
C LEU A 91 3.04 -12.20 -5.74
N ASN A 92 4.31 -11.98 -6.02
CA ASN A 92 5.43 -12.68 -5.38
C ASN A 92 6.32 -11.65 -4.69
N GLY A 93 6.31 -11.62 -3.36
CA GLY A 93 6.88 -10.52 -2.62
C GLY A 93 7.65 -10.87 -1.37
N LEU A 94 8.27 -9.85 -0.81
CA LEU A 94 9.00 -9.87 0.45
C LEU A 94 8.32 -8.95 1.45
N LEU A 95 8.40 -9.33 2.74
CA LEU A 95 8.09 -8.45 3.85
C LEU A 95 9.30 -7.52 4.07
N ASP A 96 9.07 -6.22 4.01
CA ASP A 96 10.12 -5.20 4.15
C ASP A 96 9.81 -4.28 5.34
N GLN A 97 10.65 -4.35 6.36
CA GLN A 97 10.57 -3.51 7.56
C GLN A 97 11.43 -2.25 7.48
N GLY A 98 12.27 -2.13 6.45
CA GLY A 98 13.03 -0.93 6.14
C GLY A 98 14.06 -0.53 7.18
N TYR A 99 14.76 -1.49 7.78
CA TYR A 99 15.87 -1.24 8.70
C TYR A 99 17.21 -1.22 7.97
N TRP A 100 18.03 -0.26 8.33
CA TRP A 100 19.38 -0.08 7.80
C TRP A 100 20.42 -0.13 8.92
N PRO A 101 21.54 -0.82 8.74
CA PRO A 101 22.58 -0.91 9.78
C PRO A 101 23.11 0.44 10.26
N GLU A 102 23.28 1.40 9.33
CA GLU A 102 23.86 2.70 9.61
C GLU A 102 22.83 3.70 10.15
N GLY A 103 21.62 3.70 9.57
CA GLY A 103 20.61 4.75 9.78
C GLY A 103 19.36 4.29 10.50
N LEU A 104 19.27 3.03 10.95
CA LEU A 104 18.08 2.39 11.53
C LEU A 104 16.88 2.52 10.60
N TYR A 105 16.05 3.54 10.76
CA TYR A 105 14.87 3.78 9.91
C TYR A 105 15.17 4.59 8.64
N THR A 106 16.38 5.11 8.49
CA THR A 106 16.74 5.98 7.38
C THR A 106 17.77 5.30 6.50
N PRO A 107 17.50 5.15 5.18
CA PRO A 107 18.48 4.60 4.26
C PRO A 107 19.70 5.53 4.16
N PRO A 108 20.92 4.99 3.97
CA PRO A 108 22.14 5.79 3.93
C PRO A 108 22.23 6.69 2.69
N SER A 109 21.60 6.31 1.59
CA SER A 109 21.55 7.09 0.34
C SER A 109 20.46 6.60 -0.61
N ASP A 110 20.09 7.41 -1.60
CA ASP A 110 19.21 6.98 -2.69
C ASP A 110 19.81 5.82 -3.49
N ALA A 111 21.12 5.82 -3.69
CA ALA A 111 21.79 4.72 -4.39
C ALA A 111 21.65 3.39 -3.66
N ALA A 112 21.66 3.38 -2.32
CA ALA A 112 21.43 2.18 -1.53
C ALA A 112 19.98 1.70 -1.68
N VAL A 113 19.00 2.60 -1.66
CA VAL A 113 17.58 2.27 -1.92
C VAL A 113 17.41 1.65 -3.30
N VAL A 114 17.94 2.29 -4.34
CA VAL A 114 17.83 1.79 -5.72
C VAL A 114 18.47 0.42 -5.85
N HIS A 115 19.66 0.22 -5.27
CA HIS A 115 20.34 -1.07 -5.29
C HIS A 115 19.50 -2.18 -4.62
N GLU A 116 18.93 -1.92 -3.43
CA GLU A 116 18.06 -2.88 -2.75
C GLU A 116 16.86 -3.25 -3.62
N LEU A 117 16.16 -2.27 -4.19
CA LEU A 117 15.00 -2.49 -5.03
C LEU A 117 15.32 -3.25 -6.33
N GLU A 118 16.47 -2.96 -6.95
CA GLU A 118 16.96 -3.70 -8.10
C GLU A 118 17.27 -5.16 -7.76
N GLN A 119 17.91 -5.43 -6.61
CA GLN A 119 18.16 -6.80 -6.15
C GLN A 119 16.86 -7.56 -5.91
N VAL A 120 15.83 -6.94 -5.34
CA VAL A 120 14.49 -7.54 -5.17
C VAL A 120 13.94 -8.00 -6.53
N LYS A 121 14.04 -7.16 -7.56
CA LYS A 121 13.58 -7.50 -8.91
C LYS A 121 14.44 -8.59 -9.56
N GLU A 122 15.74 -8.53 -9.45
CA GLU A 122 16.67 -9.54 -9.99
C GLU A 122 16.41 -10.92 -9.40
N LEU A 123 16.00 -10.99 -8.13
CA LEU A 123 15.58 -12.22 -7.46
C LEU A 123 14.21 -12.74 -7.92
N GLY A 124 13.51 -12.01 -8.80
CA GLY A 124 12.22 -12.41 -9.36
C GLY A 124 11.00 -12.01 -8.53
N PHE A 125 11.16 -11.12 -7.56
CA PHE A 125 10.04 -10.55 -6.82
C PHE A 125 9.46 -9.34 -7.56
N ASN A 126 8.15 -9.15 -7.44
CA ASN A 126 7.45 -8.00 -8.02
C ASN A 126 6.69 -7.17 -6.97
N LEU A 127 6.78 -7.56 -5.70
CA LEU A 127 6.05 -6.96 -4.60
C LEU A 127 6.97 -6.76 -3.39
N LEU A 128 6.79 -5.62 -2.71
CA LEU A 128 7.25 -5.39 -1.35
C LEU A 128 6.05 -5.06 -0.46
N ARG A 129 5.89 -5.76 0.65
CA ARG A 129 4.98 -5.33 1.70
C ARG A 129 5.76 -4.48 2.69
N LYS A 130 5.52 -3.16 2.67
CA LYS A 130 6.11 -2.24 3.63
C LYS A 130 5.41 -2.37 4.97
N HIS A 131 6.07 -3.08 5.88
CA HIS A 131 5.48 -3.55 7.12
C HIS A 131 5.54 -2.50 8.23
N ALA A 132 4.36 -2.00 8.63
CA ALA A 132 4.15 -1.07 9.73
C ALA A 132 5.07 0.18 9.72
N LYS A 133 5.53 0.60 8.54
CA LYS A 133 6.46 1.72 8.34
C LYS A 133 6.06 2.53 7.11
N ILE A 134 6.27 3.84 7.19
CA ILE A 134 6.15 4.77 6.07
C ILE A 134 7.56 5.21 5.69
N GLU A 135 7.89 5.09 4.41
CA GLU A 135 9.17 5.54 3.86
C GLU A 135 9.09 7.00 3.38
N PRO A 136 10.23 7.67 3.18
CA PRO A 136 10.26 8.93 2.42
C PRO A 136 9.67 8.73 1.01
N GLN A 137 8.97 9.74 0.49
CA GLN A 137 8.29 9.65 -0.82
C GLN A 137 9.23 9.22 -1.96
N ARG A 138 10.51 9.55 -1.91
CA ARG A 138 11.51 9.12 -2.90
C ARG A 138 11.69 7.59 -2.98
N TRP A 139 11.44 6.85 -1.88
CA TRP A 139 11.46 5.39 -1.91
C TRP A 139 10.32 4.85 -2.80
N TYR A 140 9.11 5.40 -2.65
CA TYR A 140 7.97 5.04 -3.49
C TYR A 140 8.18 5.47 -4.94
N TYR A 141 8.80 6.64 -5.18
CA TYR A 141 9.19 7.05 -6.54
C TYR A 141 10.11 6.02 -7.22
N HIS A 142 11.08 5.48 -6.50
CA HIS A 142 11.92 4.42 -7.04
C HIS A 142 11.15 3.14 -7.31
N CYS A 143 10.19 2.76 -6.46
CA CYS A 143 9.26 1.66 -6.72
C CYS A 143 8.39 1.92 -7.96
N ASP A 144 7.84 3.14 -8.11
CA ASP A 144 7.07 3.55 -9.27
C ASP A 144 7.87 3.40 -10.57
N LYS A 145 9.12 3.85 -10.55
CA LYS A 145 10.04 3.85 -11.69
C LYS A 145 10.55 2.46 -12.04
N LEU A 146 10.84 1.65 -11.04
CA LEU A 146 11.37 0.30 -11.22
C LEU A 146 10.28 -0.75 -11.46
N GLY A 147 9.01 -0.43 -11.22
CA GLY A 147 7.90 -1.37 -11.37
C GLY A 147 7.84 -2.39 -10.22
N LEU A 148 8.01 -1.95 -9.00
CA LEU A 148 7.76 -2.75 -7.81
C LEU A 148 6.41 -2.38 -7.21
N ILE A 149 5.54 -3.37 -7.01
CA ILE A 149 4.27 -3.20 -6.33
C ILE A 149 4.53 -3.04 -4.84
N VAL A 150 3.77 -2.16 -4.20
CA VAL A 150 3.84 -1.95 -2.75
C VAL A 150 2.49 -2.28 -2.11
N TRP A 151 2.50 -3.14 -1.10
CA TRP A 151 1.45 -3.22 -0.11
C TRP A 151 1.89 -2.38 1.09
N GLN A 152 1.12 -1.37 1.38
CA GLN A 152 1.46 -0.39 2.41
C GLN A 152 0.67 -0.63 3.68
N ASP A 153 1.36 -1.08 4.72
CA ASP A 153 0.78 -1.13 6.06
C ASP A 153 0.66 0.26 6.64
N MET A 154 -0.42 0.50 7.37
CA MET A 154 -0.48 1.63 8.29
C MET A 154 0.46 1.39 9.47
N VAL A 155 0.95 2.44 10.09
CA VAL A 155 1.75 2.33 11.30
C VAL A 155 0.85 1.80 12.41
N ASN A 156 1.04 0.52 12.72
CA ASN A 156 0.31 -0.18 13.77
C ASN A 156 0.94 0.09 15.13
N GLY A 157 0.22 -0.26 16.17
CA GLY A 157 0.66 -0.07 17.53
C GLY A 157 -0.38 0.71 18.32
N GLY A 158 0.02 1.29 19.41
CA GLY A 158 -0.86 1.99 20.34
C GLY A 158 -0.31 1.90 21.74
N GLY A 159 -1.16 1.53 22.71
CA GLY A 159 -0.77 1.25 24.07
C GLY A 159 -0.15 -0.14 24.23
N LYS A 160 0.03 -0.55 25.48
CA LYS A 160 0.56 -1.87 25.83
C LYS A 160 -0.43 -2.96 25.43
N MET A 161 -0.05 -3.80 24.47
CA MET A 161 -0.79 -5.01 24.11
C MET A 161 -0.59 -6.13 25.12
N ASN A 162 -1.60 -6.99 25.27
CA ASN A 162 -1.44 -8.24 25.96
C ASN A 162 -0.76 -9.28 25.05
N GLN A 163 0.55 -9.34 25.10
CA GLN A 163 1.34 -10.22 24.22
C GLN A 163 0.99 -11.70 24.37
N TRP A 164 0.63 -12.14 25.59
CA TRP A 164 0.23 -13.53 25.79
C TRP A 164 -1.02 -13.87 24.98
N TYR A 165 -2.00 -12.97 24.97
CA TYR A 165 -3.22 -13.14 24.18
C TYR A 165 -2.96 -12.98 22.68
N VAL A 166 -2.40 -11.84 22.27
CA VAL A 166 -2.23 -11.47 20.85
C VAL A 166 -1.23 -12.40 20.14
N THR A 167 -0.09 -12.69 20.78
CA THR A 167 0.97 -13.47 20.13
C THR A 167 0.83 -14.97 20.40
N TYR A 168 0.87 -15.38 21.65
CA TYR A 168 0.98 -16.81 21.96
C TYR A 168 -0.34 -17.56 21.80
N LEU A 169 -1.41 -17.07 22.42
CA LEU A 169 -2.70 -17.77 22.38
C LEU A 169 -3.28 -17.74 20.97
N THR A 170 -3.22 -16.59 20.29
CA THR A 170 -3.76 -16.45 18.93
C THR A 170 -3.01 -17.33 17.96
N ASN A 171 -1.67 -17.39 17.98
CA ASN A 171 -0.92 -18.32 17.14
C ASN A 171 -1.26 -19.79 17.42
N ALA A 172 -1.37 -20.17 18.70
CA ALA A 172 -1.70 -21.54 19.05
C ALA A 172 -3.11 -21.96 18.61
N LEU A 173 -4.05 -21.03 18.57
CA LEU A 173 -5.47 -21.28 18.27
C LEU A 173 -5.95 -20.51 17.02
N LEU A 174 -5.05 -20.12 16.13
CA LEU A 174 -5.37 -19.29 14.96
C LEU A 174 -6.57 -19.77 14.13
N PRO A 175 -6.75 -21.08 13.86
CA PRO A 175 -7.92 -21.55 13.12
C PRO A 175 -9.26 -21.24 13.81
N LEU A 176 -9.26 -21.08 15.14
CA LEU A 176 -10.45 -20.78 15.94
C LEU A 176 -10.63 -19.29 16.17
N LEU A 177 -9.53 -18.55 16.36
CA LEU A 177 -9.55 -17.14 16.77
C LEU A 177 -9.49 -16.16 15.60
N ARG A 178 -9.20 -16.63 14.39
CA ARG A 178 -9.01 -15.79 13.21
C ARG A 178 -10.17 -14.82 12.94
N HIS A 179 -11.38 -15.19 13.26
CA HIS A 179 -12.60 -14.39 13.06
C HIS A 179 -13.19 -13.84 14.37
N THR A 180 -12.36 -13.76 15.41
CA THR A 180 -12.80 -13.13 16.67
C THR A 180 -13.14 -11.65 16.39
N PRO A 181 -14.33 -11.17 16.78
CA PRO A 181 -14.72 -9.78 16.59
C PRO A 181 -13.78 -8.83 17.33
N ASP A 182 -13.33 -7.77 16.66
CA ASP A 182 -12.51 -6.69 17.23
C ASP A 182 -13.36 -5.63 17.96
N ALA A 183 -14.26 -6.11 18.82
CA ALA A 183 -15.20 -5.29 19.57
C ALA A 183 -14.55 -4.58 20.78
N LYS A 184 -15.22 -3.54 21.29
CA LYS A 184 -14.73 -2.71 22.41
C LYS A 184 -14.08 -3.46 23.57
N PRO A 185 -14.60 -4.60 24.07
CA PRO A 185 -13.96 -5.33 25.17
C PRO A 185 -12.55 -5.85 24.86
N LEU A 186 -12.21 -6.04 23.57
CA LEU A 186 -10.89 -6.51 23.15
C LEU A 186 -9.89 -5.39 22.87
N TRP A 187 -10.35 -4.15 22.70
CA TRP A 187 -9.46 -3.04 22.31
C TRP A 187 -8.30 -2.81 23.30
N GLY A 188 -8.54 -2.99 24.59
CA GLY A 188 -7.49 -2.93 25.61
C GLY A 188 -6.45 -4.05 25.46
N LEU A 189 -6.89 -5.28 25.15
CA LEU A 189 -5.98 -6.41 24.92
C LEU A 189 -5.14 -6.21 23.66
N LEU A 190 -5.73 -5.55 22.63
CA LEU A 190 -5.09 -5.25 21.35
C LEU A 190 -4.26 -3.94 21.38
N GLY A 191 -4.25 -3.19 22.49
CA GLY A 191 -3.44 -1.98 22.67
C GLY A 191 -4.12 -0.69 22.18
N ARG A 192 -5.47 -0.65 22.09
CA ARG A 192 -6.25 0.54 21.66
C ARG A 192 -7.36 0.92 22.64
N GLU A 193 -7.06 0.81 23.93
CA GLU A 193 -8.02 1.08 24.99
C GLU A 193 -8.54 2.52 24.98
N THR A 194 -7.64 3.52 24.84
CA THR A 194 -7.99 4.93 24.96
C THR A 194 -8.56 5.51 23.66
N GLU A 195 -9.51 6.43 23.79
CA GLU A 195 -10.09 7.15 22.65
C GLU A 195 -9.02 7.96 21.91
N ALA A 196 -8.18 8.69 22.64
CA ALA A 196 -7.09 9.45 22.06
C ALA A 196 -6.14 8.62 21.18
N SER A 197 -5.84 7.35 21.59
CA SER A 197 -5.04 6.46 20.78
C SER A 197 -5.73 6.04 19.47
N ARG A 198 -7.06 5.89 19.48
CA ARG A 198 -7.84 5.57 18.28
C ARG A 198 -7.96 6.76 17.34
N GLU A 199 -8.20 7.96 17.89
CA GLU A 199 -8.23 9.21 17.12
C GLU A 199 -6.87 9.52 16.47
N SER A 200 -5.76 9.33 17.20
CA SER A 200 -4.40 9.45 16.65
C SER A 200 -4.20 8.52 15.46
N TYR A 201 -4.59 7.25 15.60
CA TYR A 201 -4.48 6.29 14.49
C TYR A 201 -5.31 6.72 13.26
N GLN A 202 -6.53 7.18 13.46
CA GLN A 202 -7.39 7.64 12.35
C GLN A 202 -6.80 8.87 11.65
N THR A 203 -6.21 9.78 12.43
CA THR A 203 -5.51 10.96 11.88
C THR A 203 -4.29 10.54 11.05
N GLU A 204 -3.47 9.63 11.56
CA GLU A 204 -2.30 9.11 10.86
C GLU A 204 -2.68 8.32 9.61
N LEU A 205 -3.72 7.48 9.67
CA LEU A 205 -4.24 6.76 8.51
C LEU A 205 -4.62 7.71 7.38
N LYS A 206 -5.39 8.77 7.71
CA LYS A 206 -5.78 9.77 6.73
C LYS A 206 -4.56 10.49 6.14
N ALA A 207 -3.65 10.97 6.97
CA ALA A 207 -2.44 11.67 6.54
C ALA A 207 -1.55 10.77 5.66
N THR A 208 -1.44 9.48 5.99
CA THR A 208 -0.68 8.50 5.20
C THR A 208 -1.26 8.33 3.80
N VAL A 209 -2.58 8.16 3.69
CA VAL A 209 -3.22 8.02 2.38
C VAL A 209 -3.08 9.30 1.57
N GLU A 210 -3.33 10.46 2.17
CA GLU A 210 -3.20 11.77 1.50
C GLU A 210 -1.79 12.00 0.98
N ALA A 211 -0.76 11.62 1.74
CA ALA A 211 0.64 11.77 1.34
C ALA A 211 1.07 10.79 0.24
N LEU A 212 0.55 9.56 0.25
CA LEU A 212 1.09 8.48 -0.57
C LEU A 212 0.19 8.04 -1.74
N ARG A 213 -1.07 8.45 -1.79
CA ARG A 213 -2.00 8.04 -2.86
C ARG A 213 -1.59 8.48 -4.27
N CYS A 214 -0.65 9.41 -4.40
CA CYS A 214 -0.07 9.81 -5.68
C CYS A 214 0.85 8.75 -6.30
N HIS A 215 1.36 7.79 -5.50
CA HIS A 215 2.29 6.77 -5.97
C HIS A 215 1.57 5.58 -6.62
N PRO A 216 1.74 5.32 -7.93
CA PRO A 216 1.09 4.23 -8.64
C PRO A 216 1.53 2.83 -8.19
N CYS A 217 2.71 2.67 -7.64
CA CYS A 217 3.22 1.39 -7.13
C CYS A 217 2.37 0.81 -6.00
N ILE A 218 1.73 1.67 -5.18
CA ILE A 218 0.90 1.19 -4.08
C ILE A 218 -0.35 0.52 -4.66
N GLY A 219 -0.45 -0.80 -4.45
CA GLY A 219 -1.55 -1.63 -4.92
C GLY A 219 -2.57 -1.98 -3.84
N CYS A 220 -2.15 -1.96 -2.58
CA CYS A 220 -3.00 -2.34 -1.45
C CYS A 220 -2.67 -1.53 -0.20
N TRP A 221 -3.72 -1.10 0.52
CA TRP A 221 -3.62 -0.55 1.86
C TRP A 221 -3.89 -1.65 2.89
N VAL A 222 -3.08 -1.70 3.94
CA VAL A 222 -3.20 -2.67 5.04
C VAL A 222 -3.37 -1.93 6.36
N PRO A 223 -4.62 -1.72 6.83
CA PRO A 223 -4.85 -0.93 8.06
C PRO A 223 -4.37 -1.64 9.32
N PHE A 224 -4.47 -2.97 9.41
CA PHE A 224 -4.06 -3.71 10.60
C PHE A 224 -3.27 -4.95 10.24
N ASN A 225 -2.25 -5.23 11.07
CA ASN A 225 -1.44 -6.43 11.01
C ASN A 225 -1.53 -7.20 12.32
N GLU A 226 -1.85 -8.50 12.25
CA GLU A 226 -1.80 -9.46 13.38
C GLU A 226 -2.48 -8.99 14.67
N GLY A 227 -3.53 -8.17 14.53
CA GLY A 227 -4.27 -7.62 15.66
C GLY A 227 -3.52 -6.53 16.44
N TRP A 228 -2.34 -6.09 15.98
CA TRP A 228 -1.56 -5.05 16.65
C TRP A 228 -2.26 -3.70 16.58
N GLY A 229 -2.81 -3.29 17.72
CA GLY A 229 -3.58 -2.06 17.80
C GLY A 229 -4.88 -2.08 16.99
N GLN A 230 -5.39 -3.25 16.64
CA GLN A 230 -6.61 -3.38 15.86
C GLN A 230 -7.84 -2.96 16.67
N PHE A 231 -8.71 -2.21 16.02
CA PHE A 231 -10.03 -1.82 16.52
C PHE A 231 -10.91 -1.44 15.35
N ASP A 232 -12.18 -1.85 15.40
CA ASP A 232 -13.20 -1.49 14.40
C ASP A 232 -12.66 -1.49 12.95
N ALA A 233 -12.08 -2.62 12.54
CA ALA A 233 -11.40 -2.76 11.25
C ALA A 233 -12.31 -2.47 10.06
N ARG A 234 -13.61 -2.73 10.19
CA ARG A 234 -14.59 -2.39 9.15
C ARG A 234 -14.74 -0.88 8.97
N ALA A 235 -14.73 -0.11 10.06
CA ALA A 235 -14.78 1.36 9.98
C ALA A 235 -13.49 1.91 9.36
N ALA A 236 -12.33 1.36 9.72
CA ALA A 236 -11.06 1.72 9.09
C ALA A 236 -11.04 1.42 7.59
N THR A 237 -11.55 0.25 7.17
CA THR A 237 -11.73 -0.11 5.76
C THR A 237 -12.65 0.87 5.03
N ALA A 238 -13.77 1.25 5.64
CA ALA A 238 -14.70 2.22 5.05
C ALA A 238 -14.05 3.62 4.90
N ALA A 239 -13.27 4.05 5.90
CA ALA A 239 -12.52 5.30 5.84
C ALA A 239 -11.46 5.30 4.73
N LEU A 240 -10.69 4.20 4.60
CA LEU A 240 -9.74 4.03 3.50
C LEU A 240 -10.42 4.09 2.15
N ARG A 241 -11.54 3.40 1.98
CA ARG A 241 -12.30 3.38 0.72
C ARG A 241 -12.83 4.77 0.34
N ALA A 242 -13.21 5.57 1.33
CA ALA A 242 -13.64 6.96 1.12
C ALA A 242 -12.49 7.90 0.73
N LEU A 243 -11.26 7.62 1.19
CA LEU A 243 -10.07 8.39 0.87
C LEU A 243 -9.44 7.97 -0.47
N ASP A 244 -9.52 6.68 -0.80
CA ASP A 244 -8.92 6.09 -1.99
C ASP A 244 -9.64 4.78 -2.38
N ASP A 245 -10.43 4.82 -3.41
CA ASP A 245 -11.17 3.69 -3.99
C ASP A 245 -10.42 2.97 -5.11
N THR A 246 -9.22 3.43 -5.44
CA THR A 246 -8.42 2.95 -6.59
C THR A 246 -7.45 1.82 -6.22
N ARG A 247 -7.38 1.43 -4.95
CA ARG A 247 -6.49 0.39 -4.43
C ARG A 247 -7.27 -0.69 -3.71
N LEU A 248 -6.65 -1.86 -3.62
CA LEU A 248 -7.17 -2.95 -2.79
C LEU A 248 -6.99 -2.63 -1.30
N ILE A 249 -7.78 -3.29 -0.46
CA ILE A 249 -7.66 -3.19 1.00
C ILE A 249 -7.57 -4.59 1.59
N ASP A 250 -6.48 -4.84 2.33
CA ASP A 250 -6.31 -5.99 3.22
C ASP A 250 -6.65 -5.57 4.64
N GLU A 251 -7.93 -5.72 5.04
CA GLU A 251 -8.52 -5.14 6.24
C GLU A 251 -7.78 -5.48 7.54
N ALA A 252 -7.44 -6.75 7.71
CA ALA A 252 -6.80 -7.28 8.92
C ALA A 252 -5.89 -8.42 8.49
N SER A 253 -4.62 -8.10 8.26
CA SER A 253 -3.67 -9.04 7.73
C SER A 253 -3.38 -10.15 8.74
N GLY A 254 -3.67 -11.36 8.33
CA GLY A 254 -3.41 -12.59 9.06
C GLY A 254 -4.45 -12.95 10.13
N TRP A 255 -4.72 -12.08 11.09
CA TRP A 255 -5.53 -12.38 12.28
C TRP A 255 -6.74 -11.45 12.40
N TYR A 256 -7.72 -11.87 13.20
CA TYR A 256 -8.94 -11.11 13.54
C TYR A 256 -9.65 -10.51 12.33
N ASP A 257 -9.74 -11.29 11.25
CA ASP A 257 -10.42 -10.92 10.01
C ASP A 257 -11.91 -10.69 10.26
N GLN A 258 -12.37 -9.46 10.01
CA GLN A 258 -13.76 -9.06 10.20
C GLN A 258 -14.61 -9.26 8.93
N GLY A 259 -14.01 -9.77 7.85
CA GLY A 259 -14.69 -10.07 6.60
C GLY A 259 -14.90 -8.87 5.69
N GLY A 260 -14.22 -7.76 5.94
CA GLY A 260 -14.19 -6.59 5.07
C GLY A 260 -13.00 -6.61 4.11
N GLY A 261 -12.84 -5.50 3.35
CA GLY A 261 -11.78 -5.38 2.36
C GLY A 261 -11.92 -6.33 1.17
N ASP A 262 -10.89 -6.39 0.34
CA ASP A 262 -10.84 -7.17 -0.90
C ASP A 262 -10.10 -8.49 -0.73
N VAL A 263 -9.28 -8.59 0.33
CA VAL A 263 -8.32 -9.67 0.54
C VAL A 263 -8.73 -10.55 1.72
N ASP A 264 -8.72 -11.87 1.51
CA ASP A 264 -8.71 -12.87 2.58
C ASP A 264 -7.24 -13.23 2.87
N SER A 265 -6.64 -12.47 3.78
CA SER A 265 -5.23 -12.52 4.11
C SER A 265 -4.92 -13.64 5.08
N ARG A 266 -3.84 -14.37 4.85
CA ARG A 266 -3.39 -15.51 5.64
C ARG A 266 -1.94 -15.34 6.04
N HIS A 267 -1.66 -15.52 7.36
CA HIS A 267 -0.32 -15.74 7.87
C HIS A 267 -0.17 -17.21 8.23
N ASN A 268 0.91 -17.85 7.80
CA ASN A 268 1.11 -19.25 8.06
C ASN A 268 2.58 -19.60 8.32
N TYR A 269 2.93 -19.72 9.57
CA TYR A 269 4.28 -20.07 10.01
C TYR A 269 4.41 -21.52 10.52
N PHE A 270 3.31 -22.10 11.05
CA PHE A 270 3.39 -23.33 11.84
C PHE A 270 2.48 -24.45 11.38
N TYR A 271 1.49 -24.17 10.52
CA TYR A 271 0.48 -25.13 10.12
C TYR A 271 0.68 -25.60 8.68
N PRO A 272 0.25 -26.83 8.34
CA PRO A 272 0.16 -27.24 6.94
C PRO A 272 -0.71 -26.27 6.14
N LEU A 273 -0.16 -25.71 5.07
CA LEU A 273 -0.85 -24.73 4.24
C LEU A 273 -2.06 -25.37 3.55
N ARG A 274 -3.25 -24.83 3.82
CA ARG A 274 -4.51 -25.19 3.18
C ARG A 274 -5.23 -23.95 2.72
N ILE A 275 -5.04 -23.58 1.47
CA ILE A 275 -5.74 -22.45 0.84
C ILE A 275 -7.02 -22.98 0.21
N ARG A 276 -8.16 -22.40 0.59
CA ARG A 276 -9.45 -22.65 -0.06
C ARG A 276 -9.96 -21.33 -0.60
N PRO A 277 -10.36 -21.27 -1.88
CA PRO A 277 -11.03 -20.11 -2.44
C PRO A 277 -12.28 -19.76 -1.62
N GLY A 278 -12.54 -18.47 -1.44
CA GLY A 278 -13.68 -17.93 -0.72
C GLY A 278 -14.35 -16.79 -1.49
N GLY A 279 -15.12 -15.98 -0.79
CA GLY A 279 -15.80 -14.80 -1.35
C GLY A 279 -14.89 -13.60 -1.59
N ARG A 280 -13.62 -13.66 -1.18
CA ARG A 280 -12.59 -12.64 -1.40
C ARG A 280 -11.33 -13.29 -2.00
N THR A 281 -10.46 -12.48 -2.60
CA THR A 281 -9.18 -12.96 -3.14
C THR A 281 -8.27 -13.38 -2.00
N VAL A 282 -7.76 -14.61 -2.05
CA VAL A 282 -6.91 -15.15 -0.98
C VAL A 282 -5.46 -14.76 -1.23
N ALA A 283 -4.81 -14.21 -0.22
CA ALA A 283 -3.37 -13.97 -0.18
C ALA A 283 -2.72 -14.73 0.98
N LEU A 284 -1.61 -15.38 0.71
CA LEU A 284 -0.67 -15.79 1.74
C LEU A 284 0.28 -14.61 1.95
N SER A 285 -0.11 -13.69 2.83
CA SER A 285 0.52 -12.39 3.00
C SER A 285 1.77 -12.43 3.89
N GLU A 286 1.88 -13.47 4.72
CA GLU A 286 3.12 -13.77 5.44
C GLU A 286 3.32 -15.27 5.61
N TYR A 287 4.54 -15.73 5.32
CA TYR A 287 4.96 -17.11 5.55
C TYR A 287 6.49 -17.23 5.52
N GLY A 288 6.99 -18.36 5.97
CA GLY A 288 8.42 -18.63 5.99
C GLY A 288 9.12 -17.90 7.13
N GLY A 289 10.27 -17.36 6.82
CA GLY A 289 11.17 -16.71 7.78
C GLY A 289 12.39 -17.58 8.03
N ILE A 290 13.55 -17.10 7.53
CA ILE A 290 14.85 -17.74 7.75
C ILE A 290 15.69 -16.74 8.52
N ALA A 291 16.02 -17.09 9.77
CA ALA A 291 16.98 -16.32 10.53
C ALA A 291 18.39 -16.61 10.00
N TRP A 292 19.05 -15.58 9.49
CA TRP A 292 20.43 -15.67 9.09
C TRP A 292 21.32 -15.06 10.18
N PRO A 293 22.13 -15.85 10.88
CA PRO A 293 23.01 -15.31 11.92
C PRO A 293 24.10 -14.43 11.30
N MET A 294 24.13 -13.19 11.73
CA MET A 294 25.17 -12.25 11.35
C MET A 294 26.23 -12.18 12.47
N PRO A 295 27.54 -12.27 12.18
CA PRO A 295 28.56 -12.13 13.20
C PRO A 295 28.48 -10.77 13.89
N GLY A 296 28.37 -10.77 15.22
CA GLY A 296 28.30 -9.54 16.02
C GLY A 296 26.89 -8.97 16.23
N HIS A 297 25.88 -9.66 15.79
CA HIS A 297 24.47 -9.28 16.00
C HIS A 297 23.67 -10.40 16.67
#